data_9b7a1628caa1191acd9a2a8e784e0869
#
_entry.id   9b7a1628caa1191acd9a2a8e784e0869
#
_cell.length_a   1.000
_cell.length_b   1.000
_cell.length_c   1.000
_cell.angle_alpha   90.00
_cell.angle_beta   90.00
_cell.angle_gamma   90.00
#
_symmetry.space_group_name_H-M   'P 1'
#
loop_
_entity.id
_entity.type
_entity.pdbx_description
1 polymer ?
#
loop_
_entity_poly.entity_id
_entity_poly.type
_entity_poly.pdbx_seq_one_letter_code
_entity_poly.pdbx_strand_id
1 'polypeptide(L)'
;MSHPLIKPAKIKEFACKQSKYSIAPECPFRAIAYGPSGSGKSVLLQQLILDVYKGCFERIYIWSPSIDIDHVWDPVKRYIRKELKVDTKKEKCLFSTYNPKELSEVMDRQFKIADWMKNNGKNVFNILVIIDDFADEPSFTRQSKLLHQLYIRGRHAFISTITSVQKATTLHPLIRSQATHTFTFRLRSMQDLETW
;
A
#
# COMPACT_ATOMS: atom_id res chain seq x y z
N MET A 1 32.52 22.33 -26.70
CA MET A 1 32.12 20.90 -26.90
C MET A 1 30.71 20.75 -26.35
N SER A 2 29.72 20.53 -27.21
CA SER A 2 28.32 20.32 -26.79
C SER A 2 28.18 18.91 -26.26
N HIS A 3 27.83 18.78 -25.00
CA HIS A 3 27.48 17.47 -24.41
C HIS A 3 26.26 16.90 -25.13
N PRO A 4 26.26 15.62 -25.49
CA PRO A 4 25.08 15.01 -26.11
C PRO A 4 23.95 15.06 -25.15
N LEU A 5 22.87 15.75 -25.47
CA LEU A 5 21.61 15.74 -24.72
C LEU A 5 20.99 14.33 -24.83
N ILE A 6 21.02 13.57 -23.76
CA ILE A 6 20.32 12.28 -23.69
C ILE A 6 18.82 12.60 -23.72
N LYS A 7 18.17 12.33 -24.84
CA LYS A 7 16.72 12.44 -24.97
C LYS A 7 16.09 11.13 -24.53
N PRO A 8 15.19 11.12 -23.53
CA PRO A 8 14.50 9.90 -23.14
C PRO A 8 13.67 9.38 -24.32
N ALA A 9 13.66 8.05 -24.49
CA ALA A 9 12.80 7.42 -25.49
C ALA A 9 11.33 7.68 -25.11
N LYS A 10 10.48 7.89 -26.12
CA LYS A 10 9.03 7.99 -25.89
C LYS A 10 8.51 6.62 -25.49
N ILE A 11 8.17 6.47 -24.20
CA ILE A 11 7.57 5.26 -23.66
C ILE A 11 6.06 5.51 -23.53
N LYS A 12 5.26 4.49 -23.85
CA LYS A 12 3.81 4.56 -23.63
C LYS A 12 3.55 4.58 -22.13
N GLU A 13 3.04 5.70 -21.64
CA GLU A 13 2.63 5.84 -20.25
C GLU A 13 1.21 5.33 -20.08
N PHE A 14 0.98 4.57 -19.01
CA PHE A 14 -0.34 4.12 -18.60
C PHE A 14 -0.75 4.88 -17.36
N ALA A 15 -1.93 5.49 -17.41
CA ALA A 15 -2.49 6.24 -16.28
C ALA A 15 -3.37 5.35 -15.40
N CYS A 16 -3.45 5.69 -14.13
CA CYS A 16 -4.45 5.19 -13.19
C CYS A 16 -5.16 6.38 -12.53
N LYS A 17 -6.25 6.10 -11.83
CA LYS A 17 -7.00 7.14 -11.11
C LYS A 17 -6.13 7.75 -10.00
N GLN A 18 -6.22 9.06 -9.86
CA GLN A 18 -5.48 9.85 -8.88
C GLN A 18 -6.42 10.46 -7.83
N SER A 19 -5.86 10.83 -6.68
CA SER A 19 -6.59 11.60 -5.67
C SER A 19 -7.05 12.95 -6.23
N LYS A 20 -8.19 13.42 -5.74
CA LYS A 20 -8.68 14.79 -6.01
C LYS A 20 -7.82 15.87 -5.32
N TYR A 21 -7.02 15.49 -4.34
CA TYR A 21 -6.15 16.40 -3.60
C TYR A 21 -4.74 16.37 -4.17
N SER A 22 -4.26 17.51 -4.65
CA SER A 22 -2.92 17.64 -5.27
C SER A 22 -1.76 17.41 -4.30
N ILE A 23 -1.99 17.55 -2.99
CA ILE A 23 -0.99 17.28 -1.95
C ILE A 23 -0.86 15.79 -1.63
N ALA A 24 -1.85 14.97 -2.04
CA ALA A 24 -1.80 13.54 -1.78
C ALA A 24 -0.76 12.84 -2.68
N PRO A 25 -0.06 11.82 -2.18
CA PRO A 25 0.83 11.00 -2.98
C PRO A 25 0.16 10.49 -4.27
N GLU A 26 0.86 10.61 -5.39
CA GLU A 26 0.37 10.08 -6.68
C GLU A 26 0.38 8.55 -6.69
N CYS A 27 -0.73 7.96 -7.18
CA CYS A 27 -0.83 6.52 -7.37
C CYS A 27 -0.04 6.07 -8.61
N PRO A 28 0.65 4.92 -8.55
CA PRO A 28 0.83 4.05 -7.40
C PRO A 28 1.95 4.53 -6.47
N PHE A 29 1.68 4.64 -5.20
CA PHE A 29 2.62 5.07 -4.17
C PHE A 29 3.01 3.94 -3.21
N ARG A 30 4.07 4.17 -2.44
CA ARG A 30 4.54 3.28 -1.38
C ARG A 30 4.75 4.13 -0.13
N ALA A 31 3.89 3.93 0.86
CA ALA A 31 3.91 4.74 2.07
C ALA A 31 4.16 3.89 3.31
N ILE A 32 4.75 4.51 4.32
CA ILE A 32 4.88 3.95 5.66
C ILE A 32 4.17 4.89 6.62
N ALA A 33 3.27 4.35 7.44
CA ALA A 33 2.66 5.06 8.55
C ALA A 33 3.38 4.64 9.84
N TYR A 34 4.02 5.60 10.51
CA TYR A 34 4.90 5.33 11.62
C TYR A 34 4.49 6.08 12.87
N GLY A 35 4.36 5.37 13.98
CA GLY A 35 4.04 5.96 15.27
C GLY A 35 3.63 4.93 16.32
N PRO A 36 3.66 5.28 17.61
CA PRO A 36 3.33 4.37 18.70
C PRO A 36 1.89 3.87 18.63
N SER A 37 1.57 2.83 19.41
CA SER A 37 0.18 2.37 19.57
C SER A 37 -0.69 3.50 20.09
N GLY A 38 -1.92 3.58 19.59
CA GLY A 38 -2.88 4.64 19.96
C GLY A 38 -2.59 6.01 19.36
N SER A 39 -1.61 6.16 18.48
CA SER A 39 -1.28 7.46 17.84
C SER A 39 -2.25 7.91 16.76
N GLY A 40 -3.20 7.05 16.35
CA GLY A 40 -4.17 7.37 15.30
C GLY A 40 -3.81 6.82 13.91
N LYS A 41 -2.84 5.90 13.78
CA LYS A 41 -2.44 5.32 12.49
C LYS A 41 -3.62 4.71 11.73
N SER A 42 -4.41 3.85 12.38
CA SER A 42 -5.56 3.20 11.73
C SER A 42 -6.66 4.21 11.33
N VAL A 43 -6.82 5.29 12.10
CA VAL A 43 -7.72 6.41 11.74
C VAL A 43 -7.22 7.13 10.50
N LEU A 44 -5.90 7.37 10.39
CA LEU A 44 -5.30 7.92 9.17
C LEU A 44 -5.57 7.01 7.97
N LEU A 45 -5.33 5.69 8.12
CA LEU A 45 -5.57 4.72 7.04
C LEU A 45 -7.03 4.73 6.58
N GLN A 46 -7.97 4.79 7.52
CA GLN A 46 -9.40 4.94 7.25
C GLN A 46 -9.68 6.21 6.44
N GLN A 47 -9.12 7.35 6.86
CA GLN A 47 -9.33 8.65 6.20
C GLN A 47 -8.73 8.66 4.78
N LEU A 48 -7.56 8.07 4.60
CA LEU A 48 -6.94 7.94 3.29
C LEU A 48 -7.85 7.15 2.33
N ILE A 49 -8.46 6.06 2.78
CA ILE A 49 -9.34 5.23 1.95
C ILE A 49 -10.66 5.95 1.63
N LEU A 50 -11.31 6.51 2.65
CA LEU A 50 -12.70 6.95 2.55
C LEU A 50 -12.87 8.37 1.99
N ASP A 51 -11.81 9.18 2.05
CA ASP A 51 -11.84 10.56 1.55
C ASP A 51 -10.73 10.81 0.54
N VAL A 52 -9.46 10.75 0.97
CA VAL A 52 -8.33 11.20 0.14
C VAL A 52 -8.24 10.43 -1.18
N TYR A 53 -8.37 9.12 -1.14
CA TYR A 53 -8.31 8.24 -2.31
C TYR A 53 -9.64 7.57 -2.63
N LYS A 54 -10.74 8.19 -2.23
CA LYS A 54 -12.07 7.64 -2.54
C LYS A 54 -12.25 7.47 -4.05
N GLY A 55 -12.54 6.24 -4.48
CA GLY A 55 -12.76 5.92 -5.89
C GLY A 55 -11.49 5.75 -6.73
N CYS A 56 -10.29 5.88 -6.14
CA CYS A 56 -9.01 5.70 -6.84
C CYS A 56 -8.63 4.23 -7.01
N PHE A 57 -9.13 3.36 -6.15
CA PHE A 57 -8.78 1.95 -6.14
C PHE A 57 -9.98 1.07 -6.54
N GLU A 58 -9.75 0.12 -7.43
CA GLU A 58 -10.73 -0.90 -7.82
C GLU A 58 -10.80 -2.03 -6.79
N ARG A 59 -9.71 -2.27 -6.04
CA ARG A 59 -9.65 -3.24 -4.95
C ARG A 59 -8.79 -2.72 -3.81
N ILE A 60 -9.17 -3.08 -2.59
CA ILE A 60 -8.43 -2.77 -1.37
C ILE A 60 -8.27 -4.05 -0.56
N TYR A 61 -7.04 -4.42 -0.29
CA TYR A 61 -6.67 -5.58 0.51
C TYR A 61 -6.03 -5.11 1.81
N ILE A 62 -6.55 -5.58 2.94
CA ILE A 62 -6.10 -5.14 4.27
C ILE A 62 -5.69 -6.35 5.09
N TRP A 63 -4.45 -6.36 5.51
CA TRP A 63 -3.92 -7.23 6.55
C TRP A 63 -3.82 -6.42 7.83
N SER A 64 -4.55 -6.81 8.88
CA SER A 64 -4.48 -6.19 10.21
C SER A 64 -4.97 -7.19 11.27
N PRO A 65 -4.20 -7.45 12.34
CA PRO A 65 -4.65 -8.32 13.44
C PRO A 65 -5.94 -7.84 14.10
N SER A 66 -6.18 -6.54 14.04
CA SER A 66 -7.36 -5.91 14.63
C SER A 66 -8.56 -5.80 13.68
N ILE A 67 -8.46 -6.33 12.44
CA ILE A 67 -9.47 -6.13 11.40
C ILE A 67 -10.88 -6.56 11.82
N ASP A 68 -10.99 -7.60 12.61
CA ASP A 68 -12.27 -8.15 13.06
C ASP A 68 -12.72 -7.62 14.43
N ILE A 69 -11.81 -6.99 15.18
CA ILE A 69 -12.02 -6.55 16.57
C ILE A 69 -12.24 -5.04 16.64
N ASP A 70 -11.49 -4.27 15.87
CA ASP A 70 -11.50 -2.82 15.95
C ASP A 70 -12.57 -2.21 15.02
N HIS A 71 -13.51 -1.48 15.61
CA HIS A 71 -14.58 -0.78 14.89
C HIS A 71 -14.10 0.33 13.95
N VAL A 72 -12.84 0.75 14.05
CA VAL A 72 -12.24 1.70 13.10
C VAL A 72 -12.32 1.21 11.66
N TRP A 73 -12.32 -0.11 11.47
CA TRP A 73 -12.40 -0.74 10.15
C TRP A 73 -13.83 -0.90 9.60
N ASP A 74 -14.87 -0.73 10.40
CA ASP A 74 -16.26 -0.93 9.95
C ASP A 74 -16.70 -0.02 8.80
N PRO A 75 -16.36 1.29 8.77
CA PRO A 75 -16.64 2.14 7.62
C PRO A 75 -15.93 1.67 6.34
N VAL A 76 -14.68 1.21 6.45
CA VAL A 76 -13.90 0.69 5.33
C VAL A 76 -14.49 -0.62 4.80
N LYS A 77 -14.87 -1.54 5.69
CA LYS A 77 -15.57 -2.78 5.32
C LYS A 77 -16.86 -2.49 4.55
N ARG A 78 -17.63 -1.49 5.01
CA ARG A 78 -18.85 -1.05 4.30
C ARG A 78 -18.55 -0.46 2.93
N TYR A 79 -17.51 0.37 2.83
CA TYR A 79 -17.06 0.96 1.58
C TYR A 79 -16.68 -0.11 0.55
N ILE A 80 -15.86 -1.09 0.95
CA ILE A 80 -15.44 -2.21 0.08
C ILE A 80 -16.65 -2.98 -0.46
N ARG A 81 -17.65 -3.28 0.39
CA ARG A 81 -18.83 -4.04 -0.02
C ARG A 81 -19.79 -3.22 -0.87
N LYS A 82 -20.11 -1.99 -0.46
CA LYS A 82 -21.18 -1.19 -1.07
C LYS A 82 -20.70 -0.37 -2.26
N GLU A 83 -19.55 0.31 -2.13
CA GLU A 83 -19.06 1.23 -3.16
C GLU A 83 -18.18 0.50 -4.19
N LEU A 84 -17.24 -0.32 -3.73
CA LEU A 84 -16.39 -1.11 -4.63
C LEU A 84 -17.08 -2.39 -5.12
N LYS A 85 -18.29 -2.71 -4.58
CA LYS A 85 -19.11 -3.88 -4.96
C LYS A 85 -18.34 -5.20 -4.93
N VAL A 86 -17.41 -5.34 -3.96
CA VAL A 86 -16.65 -6.56 -3.79
C VAL A 86 -17.51 -7.59 -3.04
N ASP A 87 -17.73 -8.74 -3.67
CA ASP A 87 -18.32 -9.89 -2.99
C ASP A 87 -17.27 -10.56 -2.08
N THR A 88 -17.25 -10.13 -0.81
CA THR A 88 -16.26 -10.59 0.17
C THR A 88 -16.38 -12.08 0.53
N LYS A 89 -17.45 -12.77 0.06
CA LYS A 89 -17.57 -14.23 0.19
C LYS A 89 -16.78 -14.97 -0.89
N LYS A 90 -16.66 -14.35 -2.08
CA LYS A 90 -15.93 -14.91 -3.22
C LYS A 90 -14.49 -14.43 -3.30
N GLU A 91 -14.25 -13.18 -2.90
CA GLU A 91 -12.92 -12.55 -2.93
C GLU A 91 -12.54 -12.09 -1.52
N LYS A 92 -11.65 -12.84 -0.87
CA LYS A 92 -11.11 -12.44 0.43
C LYS A 92 -10.23 -11.20 0.25
N CYS A 93 -10.55 -10.13 0.96
CA CYS A 93 -9.81 -8.86 0.91
C CYS A 93 -9.44 -8.32 2.30
N LEU A 94 -9.89 -8.99 3.36
CA LEU A 94 -9.62 -8.64 4.76
C LEU A 94 -8.99 -9.84 5.46
N PHE A 95 -7.85 -9.63 6.10
CA PHE A 95 -7.03 -10.69 6.66
C PHE A 95 -6.61 -10.32 8.09
N SER A 96 -6.97 -11.15 9.05
CA SER A 96 -6.58 -10.96 10.46
C SER A 96 -5.22 -11.58 10.80
N THR A 97 -4.69 -12.42 9.92
CA THR A 97 -3.37 -13.05 10.05
C THR A 97 -2.53 -12.81 8.80
N TYR A 98 -1.22 -12.72 8.95
CA TYR A 98 -0.32 -12.58 7.82
C TYR A 98 0.03 -13.97 7.26
N ASN A 99 -0.40 -14.22 6.03
CA ASN A 99 -0.01 -15.42 5.28
C ASN A 99 0.67 -14.98 3.98
N PRO A 100 1.97 -15.30 3.80
CA PRO A 100 2.70 -14.95 2.58
C PRO A 100 2.05 -15.44 1.28
N LYS A 101 1.38 -16.59 1.32
CA LYS A 101 0.70 -17.15 0.12
C LYS A 101 -0.43 -16.25 -0.34
N GLU A 102 -1.25 -15.74 0.58
CA GLU A 102 -2.37 -14.84 0.26
C GLU A 102 -1.87 -13.54 -0.38
N LEU A 103 -0.78 -12.96 0.15
CA LEU A 103 -0.18 -11.76 -0.45
C LEU A 103 0.40 -12.06 -1.84
N SER A 104 1.09 -13.20 -2.01
CA SER A 104 1.60 -13.63 -3.32
C SER A 104 0.49 -13.78 -4.35
N GLU A 105 -0.62 -14.41 -3.99
CA GLU A 105 -1.79 -14.61 -4.87
C GLU A 105 -2.40 -13.28 -5.33
N VAL A 106 -2.52 -12.31 -4.42
CA VAL A 106 -3.01 -10.96 -4.74
C VAL A 106 -2.06 -10.26 -5.72
N MET A 107 -0.76 -10.32 -5.44
CA MET A 107 0.27 -9.73 -6.30
C MET A 107 0.27 -10.37 -7.70
N ASP A 108 0.30 -11.70 -7.78
CA ASP A 108 0.36 -12.44 -9.05
C ASP A 108 -0.88 -12.18 -9.91
N ARG A 109 -2.06 -12.12 -9.27
CA ARG A 109 -3.31 -11.75 -9.95
C ARG A 109 -3.23 -10.36 -10.52
N GLN A 110 -2.76 -9.39 -9.74
CA GLN A 110 -2.66 -7.99 -10.18
C GLN A 110 -1.61 -7.81 -11.28
N PHE A 111 -0.48 -8.51 -11.22
CA PHE A 111 0.51 -8.49 -12.29
C PHE A 111 -0.07 -9.00 -13.61
N LYS A 112 -0.80 -10.13 -13.59
CA LYS A 112 -1.47 -10.68 -14.78
C LYS A 112 -2.51 -9.70 -15.35
N ILE A 113 -3.32 -9.08 -14.50
CA ILE A 113 -4.31 -8.09 -14.91
C ILE A 113 -3.63 -6.87 -15.53
N ALA A 114 -2.60 -6.34 -14.89
CA ALA A 114 -1.88 -5.17 -15.37
C ALA A 114 -1.22 -5.43 -16.73
N ASP A 115 -0.58 -6.57 -16.91
CA ASP A 115 0.04 -6.95 -18.18
C ASP A 115 -1.00 -7.11 -19.28
N TRP A 116 -2.13 -7.77 -19.00
CA TRP A 116 -3.22 -7.91 -19.96
C TRP A 116 -3.79 -6.54 -20.38
N MET A 117 -4.04 -5.66 -19.41
CA MET A 117 -4.58 -4.33 -19.70
C MET A 117 -3.63 -3.46 -20.51
N LYS A 118 -2.33 -3.49 -20.18
CA LYS A 118 -1.29 -2.78 -20.93
C LYS A 118 -1.20 -3.27 -22.37
N ASN A 119 -1.20 -4.58 -22.57
CA ASN A 119 -1.13 -5.19 -23.90
C ASN A 119 -2.36 -4.86 -24.76
N ASN A 120 -3.52 -4.63 -24.13
CA ASN A 120 -4.75 -4.21 -24.80
C ASN A 120 -4.96 -2.68 -24.82
N GLY A 121 -3.95 -1.90 -24.43
CA GLY A 121 -4.01 -0.44 -24.48
C GLY A 121 -5.00 0.20 -23.52
N LYS A 122 -5.42 -0.51 -22.45
CA LYS A 122 -6.38 -0.04 -21.46
C LYS A 122 -5.67 0.61 -20.28
N ASN A 123 -6.36 1.54 -19.62
CA ASN A 123 -5.91 2.07 -18.33
C ASN A 123 -5.90 0.96 -17.30
N VAL A 124 -4.82 0.87 -16.53
CA VAL A 124 -4.62 -0.22 -15.56
C VAL A 124 -5.41 0.04 -14.29
N PHE A 125 -6.04 -1.01 -13.77
CA PHE A 125 -6.67 -0.97 -12.45
C PHE A 125 -5.63 -0.73 -11.37
N ASN A 126 -5.93 0.20 -10.47
CA ASN A 126 -5.11 0.51 -9.33
C ASN A 126 -5.67 -0.20 -8.10
N ILE A 127 -4.81 -0.90 -7.36
CA ILE A 127 -5.21 -1.56 -6.11
C ILE A 127 -4.42 -1.00 -4.94
N LEU A 128 -5.01 -1.07 -3.75
CA LEU A 128 -4.36 -0.69 -2.50
C LEU A 128 -4.12 -1.93 -1.64
N VAL A 129 -2.89 -2.09 -1.19
CA VAL A 129 -2.47 -3.10 -0.20
C VAL A 129 -2.11 -2.37 1.08
N ILE A 130 -2.80 -2.69 2.16
CA ILE A 130 -2.52 -2.18 3.50
C ILE A 130 -2.07 -3.31 4.39
N ILE A 131 -0.96 -3.10 5.09
CA ILE A 131 -0.42 -4.01 6.07
C ILE A 131 -0.25 -3.23 7.37
N ASP A 132 -1.12 -3.50 8.33
CA ASP A 132 -1.24 -2.73 9.56
C ASP A 132 -0.86 -3.57 10.76
N ASP A 133 0.15 -3.10 11.49
CA ASP A 133 0.58 -3.57 12.82
C ASP A 133 0.94 -5.07 12.94
N PHE A 134 1.66 -5.61 11.93
CA PHE A 134 2.28 -6.93 11.99
C PHE A 134 3.75 -6.89 12.45
N ALA A 135 4.10 -5.93 13.29
CA ALA A 135 5.48 -5.73 13.75
C ALA A 135 6.05 -6.92 14.52
N ASP A 136 5.20 -7.69 15.20
CA ASP A 136 5.58 -8.84 16.01
C ASP A 136 5.65 -10.15 15.21
N GLU A 137 5.29 -10.12 13.92
CA GLU A 137 5.34 -11.29 13.05
C GLU A 137 6.73 -11.43 12.39
N PRO A 138 7.56 -12.41 12.79
CA PRO A 138 8.92 -12.58 12.24
C PRO A 138 8.93 -12.82 10.73
N SER A 139 7.90 -13.50 10.22
CA SER A 139 7.71 -13.77 8.79
C SER A 139 7.44 -12.51 7.96
N PHE A 140 6.99 -11.45 8.62
CA PHE A 140 6.66 -10.17 8.00
C PHE A 140 7.83 -9.18 8.03
N THR A 141 8.56 -9.07 9.16
CA THR A 141 9.38 -7.88 9.44
C THR A 141 10.69 -7.79 8.64
N ARG A 142 11.63 -8.68 8.87
CA ARG A 142 12.98 -8.55 8.31
C ARG A 142 13.27 -9.47 7.12
N GLN A 143 12.54 -10.56 6.99
CA GLN A 143 12.84 -11.62 6.03
C GLN A 143 11.79 -11.77 4.92
N SER A 144 10.76 -10.95 4.91
CA SER A 144 9.69 -11.06 3.92
C SER A 144 10.16 -10.64 2.53
N LYS A 145 10.64 -11.62 1.74
CA LYS A 145 10.95 -11.41 0.32
C LYS A 145 9.76 -10.86 -0.46
N LEU A 146 8.54 -11.23 -0.08
CA LEU A 146 7.31 -10.75 -0.73
C LEU A 146 7.06 -9.27 -0.46
N LEU A 147 7.29 -8.81 0.78
CA LEU A 147 7.15 -7.39 1.09
C LEU A 147 8.20 -6.56 0.33
N HIS A 148 9.43 -7.07 0.21
CA HIS A 148 10.46 -6.44 -0.62
C HIS A 148 10.00 -6.36 -2.08
N GLN A 149 9.47 -7.45 -2.65
CA GLN A 149 8.95 -7.46 -4.02
C GLN A 149 7.80 -6.48 -4.21
N LEU A 150 6.88 -6.40 -3.24
CA LEU A 150 5.77 -5.45 -3.26
C LEU A 150 6.27 -4.00 -3.34
N TYR A 151 7.25 -3.63 -2.51
CA TYR A 151 7.82 -2.29 -2.52
C TYR A 151 8.68 -1.98 -3.75
N ILE A 152 9.38 -2.96 -4.32
CA ILE A 152 10.23 -2.76 -5.51
C ILE A 152 9.39 -2.82 -6.80
N ARG A 153 8.52 -3.83 -6.93
CA ARG A 153 7.85 -4.16 -8.20
C ARG A 153 6.39 -3.76 -8.25
N GLY A 154 5.72 -3.58 -7.10
CA GLY A 154 4.28 -3.32 -7.05
C GLY A 154 3.83 -2.15 -7.91
N ARG A 155 4.65 -1.08 -7.99
CA ARG A 155 4.36 0.08 -8.85
C ARG A 155 4.15 -0.28 -10.33
N HIS A 156 4.86 -1.29 -10.84
CA HIS A 156 4.75 -1.70 -12.24
C HIS A 156 3.43 -2.40 -12.56
N ALA A 157 2.77 -2.93 -11.51
CA ALA A 157 1.43 -3.52 -11.58
C ALA A 157 0.33 -2.60 -11.01
N PHE A 158 0.64 -1.32 -10.77
CA PHE A 158 -0.30 -0.35 -10.19
C PHE A 158 -0.82 -0.77 -8.81
N ILE A 159 0.09 -1.27 -7.97
CA ILE A 159 -0.18 -1.57 -6.57
C ILE A 159 0.33 -0.42 -5.72
N SER A 160 -0.57 0.32 -5.10
CA SER A 160 -0.25 1.25 -4.02
C SER A 160 -0.15 0.48 -2.71
N THR A 161 0.84 0.80 -1.88
CA THR A 161 1.10 0.06 -0.64
C THR A 161 1.23 1.01 0.54
N ILE A 162 0.60 0.67 1.66
CA ILE A 162 0.80 1.35 2.94
C ILE A 162 1.14 0.29 3.99
N THR A 163 2.27 0.45 4.66
CA THR A 163 2.65 -0.39 5.80
C THR A 163 2.63 0.47 7.06
N SER A 164 1.87 0.05 8.06
CA SER A 164 1.80 0.71 9.36
C SER A 164 2.64 -0.04 10.38
N VAL A 165 3.52 0.67 11.08
CA VAL A 165 4.42 0.09 12.08
C VAL A 165 4.57 0.99 13.31
N GLN A 166 4.88 0.38 14.45
CA GLN A 166 5.10 1.13 15.69
C GLN A 166 6.56 1.58 15.85
N LYS A 167 7.51 0.83 15.27
CA LYS A 167 8.95 1.15 15.29
C LYS A 167 9.53 1.05 13.88
N ALA A 168 10.26 2.07 13.46
CA ALA A 168 10.91 2.10 12.15
C ALA A 168 11.89 0.93 11.94
N THR A 169 12.59 0.55 13.01
CA THR A 169 13.58 -0.54 12.99
C THR A 169 12.98 -1.93 12.72
N THR A 170 11.67 -2.09 12.83
CA THR A 170 11.00 -3.36 12.50
C THR A 170 10.97 -3.63 11.00
N LEU A 171 10.99 -2.58 10.18
CA LEU A 171 11.05 -2.73 8.73
C LEU A 171 12.50 -2.80 8.24
N HIS A 172 12.73 -3.71 7.30
CA HIS A 172 14.03 -3.82 6.65
C HIS A 172 14.43 -2.48 5.99
N PRO A 173 15.71 -2.06 6.05
CA PRO A 173 16.19 -0.81 5.45
C PRO A 173 15.78 -0.63 3.98
N LEU A 174 15.76 -1.71 3.20
CA LEU A 174 15.33 -1.68 1.80
C LEU A 174 13.87 -1.20 1.66
N ILE A 175 12.96 -1.62 2.54
CA ILE A 175 11.56 -1.19 2.50
C ILE A 175 11.48 0.30 2.79
N ARG A 176 12.21 0.76 3.81
CA ARG A 176 12.28 2.18 4.18
C ARG A 176 12.83 3.04 3.03
N SER A 177 13.91 2.60 2.38
CA SER A 177 14.52 3.32 1.25
C SER A 177 13.65 3.32 -0.02
N GLN A 178 12.74 2.35 -0.16
CA GLN A 178 11.80 2.27 -1.29
C GLN A 178 10.48 2.98 -1.04
N ALA A 179 10.20 3.39 0.19
CA ALA A 179 9.03 4.20 0.49
C ALA A 179 9.13 5.57 -0.19
N THR A 180 8.06 5.98 -0.86
CA THR A 180 7.97 7.30 -1.50
C THR A 180 7.45 8.36 -0.54
N HIS A 181 6.71 7.94 0.48
CA HIS A 181 6.09 8.84 1.46
C HIS A 181 6.09 8.20 2.85
N THR A 182 6.19 9.03 3.86
CA THR A 182 6.05 8.64 5.27
C THR A 182 5.05 9.51 5.98
N PHE A 183 4.18 8.87 6.76
CA PHE A 183 3.27 9.54 7.68
C PHE A 183 3.79 9.31 9.10
N THR A 184 4.46 10.31 9.66
CA THR A 184 5.08 10.19 10.98
C THR A 184 4.21 10.86 12.04
N PHE A 185 3.82 10.09 13.04
CA PHE A 185 3.15 10.59 14.23
C PHE A 185 4.18 10.99 15.29
N ARG A 186 3.73 11.68 16.34
CA ARG A 186 4.60 12.07 17.43
C ARG A 186 5.33 10.84 18.02
N LEU A 187 6.64 10.84 17.94
CA LEU A 187 7.49 9.77 18.43
C LEU A 187 7.79 9.94 19.92
N ARG A 188 8.04 8.85 20.63
CA ARG A 188 8.29 8.85 22.07
C ARG A 188 9.76 8.93 22.43
N SER A 189 10.67 8.59 21.52
CA SER A 189 12.12 8.58 21.78
C SER A 189 12.91 9.28 20.68
N MET A 190 14.04 9.88 21.05
CA MET A 190 15.00 10.46 20.08
C MET A 190 15.59 9.39 19.17
N GLN A 191 15.83 8.20 19.68
CA GLN A 191 16.36 7.07 18.91
C GLN A 191 15.48 6.67 17.74
N ASP A 192 14.16 6.85 17.89
CA ASP A 192 13.20 6.63 16.82
C ASP A 192 13.30 7.71 15.73
N LEU A 193 13.64 8.95 16.10
CA LEU A 193 13.85 10.05 15.15
C LEU A 193 15.13 9.88 14.32
N GLU A 194 16.20 9.37 14.93
CA GLU A 194 17.50 9.18 14.26
C GLU A 194 17.49 8.00 13.26
N THR A 195 16.47 7.18 13.29
CA THR A 195 16.36 6.00 12.43
C THR A 195 15.84 6.33 11.02
N TRP A 196 15.33 7.54 10.83
CA TRP A 196 14.81 8.09 9.57
C TRP A 196 15.79 9.09 8.97
#